data_a110d5077ebd2908d2c871b551a80e36
#
_entry.id   a110d5077ebd2908d2c871b551a80e36
#
_cell.length_a   1.000
_cell.length_b   1.000
_cell.length_c   1.000
_cell.angle_alpha   90.00
_cell.angle_beta   90.00
_cell.angle_gamma   90.00
#
_symmetry.space_group_name_H-M   'P 1'
#
loop_
_entity.id
_entity.type
_entity.pdbx_description
1 polymer ?
#
loop_
_entity_poly.entity_id
_entity_poly.type
_entity_poly.pdbx_seq_one_letter_code
_entity_poly.pdbx_strand_id
1 'polypeptide(L)'
;MNNTLCMIIKDTVKPNFLNIRTSIKAYDRNALCCGAPCWRWVYHALHSADKWFFNPSVYEEPAFHEEGMDNPDNPTGVILTDEQLLDYLDQIEEKTYRYLDSLTDEMLYEKPENCRFTRMELVLRQYRHLSFHTGMLNGQTAVATGKFPMWVSETDKYVDDGIFFGRYRKGQVKA
;
A
#
# COMPACT_ATOMS: atom_id res chain seq x y z
N MET A 1 12.41 0.30 -26.84
CA MET A 1 12.17 -0.85 -25.93
C MET A 1 10.69 -0.82 -25.60
N ASN A 2 10.03 -1.99 -25.54
CA ASN A 2 8.62 -2.06 -25.19
C ASN A 2 8.48 -1.96 -23.67
N ASN A 3 7.52 -1.16 -23.17
CA ASN A 3 7.20 -0.98 -21.75
C ASN A 3 5.68 -0.98 -21.48
N THR A 4 4.91 -1.57 -22.38
CA THR A 4 3.45 -1.58 -22.29
C THR A 4 2.96 -2.30 -21.03
N LEU A 5 3.57 -3.45 -20.67
CA LEU A 5 3.21 -4.18 -19.44
C LEU A 5 3.60 -3.40 -18.20
N CYS A 6 4.77 -2.76 -18.19
CA CYS A 6 5.20 -1.89 -17.08
C CYS A 6 4.20 -0.74 -16.87
N MET A 7 3.70 -0.13 -17.94
CA MET A 7 2.68 0.93 -17.86
C MET A 7 1.35 0.41 -17.32
N ILE A 8 0.87 -0.75 -17.80
CA ILE A 8 -0.37 -1.38 -17.30
C ILE A 8 -0.25 -1.69 -15.81
N ILE A 9 0.90 -2.25 -15.39
CA ILE A 9 1.17 -2.54 -13.97
C ILE A 9 1.14 -1.25 -13.15
N LYS A 10 1.84 -0.21 -13.61
CA LYS A 10 1.87 1.10 -12.94
C LYS A 10 0.48 1.68 -12.76
N ASP A 11 -0.33 1.69 -13.81
CA ASP A 11 -1.71 2.19 -13.75
C ASP A 11 -2.62 1.35 -12.85
N THR A 12 -2.32 0.06 -12.69
CA THR A 12 -3.03 -0.83 -11.76
C THR A 12 -2.61 -0.61 -10.30
N VAL A 13 -1.33 -0.30 -10.06
CA VAL A 13 -0.79 -0.09 -8.71
C VAL A 13 -1.21 1.26 -8.12
N LYS A 14 -1.38 2.30 -8.95
CA LYS A 14 -1.80 3.63 -8.50
C LYS A 14 -3.09 3.63 -7.67
N PRO A 15 -4.22 3.05 -8.12
CA PRO A 15 -5.43 2.98 -7.30
C PRO A 15 -5.21 2.23 -5.99
N ASN A 16 -4.29 1.26 -5.96
CA ASN A 16 -4.01 0.50 -4.74
C ASN A 16 -3.35 1.38 -3.66
N PHE A 17 -2.40 2.25 -4.05
CA PHE A 17 -1.82 3.24 -3.15
C PHE A 17 -2.85 4.28 -2.68
N LEU A 18 -3.75 4.73 -3.55
CA LEU A 18 -4.83 5.63 -3.15
C LEU A 18 -5.80 4.95 -2.17
N ASN A 19 -6.09 3.68 -2.34
CA ASN A 19 -6.97 2.94 -1.44
C ASN A 19 -6.39 2.78 -0.03
N ILE A 20 -5.10 2.46 0.09
CA ILE A 20 -4.48 2.41 1.44
C ILE A 20 -4.39 3.80 2.06
N ARG A 21 -4.11 4.84 1.28
CA ARG A 21 -4.14 6.25 1.74
C ARG A 21 -5.50 6.62 2.30
N THR A 22 -6.57 6.31 1.59
CA THR A 22 -7.95 6.53 2.03
C THR A 22 -8.26 5.74 3.30
N SER A 23 -7.77 4.50 3.40
CA SER A 23 -7.91 3.67 4.60
C SER A 23 -7.24 4.30 5.82
N ILE A 24 -6.01 4.82 5.68
CA ILE A 24 -5.29 5.51 6.76
C ILE A 24 -6.04 6.76 7.22
N LYS A 25 -6.62 7.52 6.29
CA LYS A 25 -7.39 8.73 6.61
C LYS A 25 -8.77 8.46 7.22
N ALA A 26 -9.28 7.22 7.12
CA ALA A 26 -10.62 6.84 7.56
C ALA A 26 -10.65 5.96 8.81
N TYR A 27 -9.57 5.25 9.12
CA TYR A 27 -9.55 4.23 10.18
C TYR A 27 -9.49 4.84 11.59
N ASP A 28 -9.85 4.06 12.60
CA ASP A 28 -9.42 4.31 13.98
C ASP A 28 -8.08 3.61 14.18
N ARG A 29 -7.01 4.38 14.27
CA ARG A 29 -5.65 3.87 14.36
C ARG A 29 -5.38 2.97 15.56
N ASN A 30 -6.11 3.19 16.66
CA ASN A 30 -5.95 2.45 17.90
C ASN A 30 -6.93 1.28 18.03
N ALA A 31 -7.93 1.18 17.14
CA ALA A 31 -8.81 0.03 17.09
C ALA A 31 -7.99 -1.26 16.88
N LEU A 32 -8.35 -2.32 17.59
CA LEU A 32 -7.68 -3.60 17.45
C LEU A 32 -8.18 -4.35 16.22
N CYS A 33 -7.25 -4.76 15.40
CA CYS A 33 -7.46 -5.66 14.27
C CYS A 33 -6.57 -6.88 14.48
N CYS A 34 -7.16 -8.06 14.62
CA CYS A 34 -6.41 -9.30 14.86
C CYS A 34 -5.41 -9.21 16.01
N GLY A 35 -5.77 -8.53 17.11
CA GLY A 35 -4.95 -8.44 18.31
C GLY A 35 -3.94 -7.28 18.35
N ALA A 36 -3.69 -6.60 17.24
CA ALA A 36 -2.80 -5.44 17.17
C ALA A 36 -3.55 -4.17 16.75
N PRO A 37 -3.07 -2.96 17.15
CA PRO A 37 -3.63 -1.70 16.67
C PRO A 37 -3.57 -1.57 15.15
N CYS A 38 -4.57 -0.96 14.54
CA CYS A 38 -4.66 -0.81 13.08
C CYS A 38 -3.44 -0.14 12.45
N TRP A 39 -2.81 0.84 13.12
CA TRP A 39 -1.61 1.49 12.62
C TRP A 39 -0.42 0.51 12.45
N ARG A 40 -0.35 -0.56 13.25
CA ARG A 40 0.66 -1.62 13.11
C ARG A 40 0.47 -2.40 11.81
N TRP A 41 -0.77 -2.68 11.45
CA TRP A 41 -1.10 -3.35 10.18
C TRP A 41 -0.86 -2.46 8.98
N VAL A 42 -1.08 -1.13 9.11
CA VAL A 42 -0.66 -0.17 8.09
C VAL A 42 0.84 -0.22 7.90
N TYR A 43 1.61 -0.10 8.99
CA TYR A 43 3.07 -0.17 8.92
C TYR A 43 3.55 -1.47 8.30
N HIS A 44 3.04 -2.63 8.73
CA HIS A 44 3.34 -3.93 8.15
C HIS A 44 3.13 -3.97 6.63
N ALA A 45 2.01 -3.46 6.16
CA ALA A 45 1.69 -3.43 4.73
C ALA A 45 2.64 -2.53 3.95
N LEU A 46 2.96 -1.34 4.49
CA LEU A 46 3.88 -0.38 3.88
C LEU A 46 5.33 -0.90 3.87
N HIS A 47 5.81 -1.41 5.00
CA HIS A 47 7.14 -2.00 5.11
C HIS A 47 7.33 -3.17 4.14
N SER A 48 6.35 -4.05 4.07
CA SER A 48 6.37 -5.15 3.09
C SER A 48 6.39 -4.62 1.65
N ALA A 49 5.64 -3.57 1.33
CA ALA A 49 5.66 -2.96 0.02
C ALA A 49 7.02 -2.34 -0.31
N ASP A 50 7.62 -1.60 0.62
CA ASP A 50 8.94 -0.98 0.44
C ASP A 50 10.04 -2.02 0.20
N LYS A 51 9.96 -3.17 0.85
CA LYS A 51 10.93 -4.25 0.70
C LYS A 51 10.72 -5.08 -0.56
N TRP A 52 9.47 -5.47 -0.83
CA TRP A 52 9.18 -6.56 -1.76
C TRP A 52 8.61 -6.13 -3.12
N PHE A 53 8.31 -4.85 -3.36
CA PHE A 53 8.08 -4.38 -4.73
C PHE A 53 9.37 -4.42 -5.58
N PHE A 54 10.51 -4.43 -4.92
CA PHE A 54 11.84 -4.31 -5.51
C PHE A 54 12.68 -5.58 -5.29
N ASN A 55 13.99 -5.40 -5.21
CA ASN A 55 14.89 -6.48 -4.81
C ASN A 55 15.05 -6.52 -3.28
N PRO A 56 14.47 -7.51 -2.58
CA PRO A 56 14.57 -7.59 -1.13
C PRO A 56 15.99 -7.88 -0.61
N SER A 57 16.90 -8.35 -1.49
CA SER A 57 18.29 -8.67 -1.08
C SER A 57 19.16 -7.44 -0.86
N VAL A 58 18.72 -6.28 -1.36
CA VAL A 58 19.42 -4.98 -1.20
C VAL A 58 18.57 -3.97 -0.44
N TYR A 59 17.54 -4.45 0.28
CA TYR A 59 16.68 -3.59 1.06
C TYR A 59 17.39 -3.09 2.31
N GLU A 60 17.24 -1.81 2.58
CA GLU A 60 17.69 -1.15 3.79
C GLU A 60 16.47 -0.74 4.62
N GLU A 61 16.49 -1.08 5.90
CA GLU A 61 15.40 -0.74 6.81
C GLU A 61 15.31 0.80 6.99
N PRO A 62 14.10 1.39 7.05
CA PRO A 62 13.96 2.81 7.34
C PRO A 62 14.50 3.15 8.73
N ALA A 63 15.05 4.36 8.89
CA ALA A 63 15.73 4.78 10.13
C ALA A 63 14.84 4.71 11.40
N PHE A 64 13.53 4.70 11.25
CA PHE A 64 12.58 4.55 12.35
C PHE A 64 12.19 3.09 12.63
N HIS A 65 12.70 2.12 11.86
CA HIS A 65 12.40 0.70 12.05
C HIS A 65 13.11 0.18 13.31
N GLU A 66 12.35 -0.54 14.14
CA GLU A 66 12.87 -1.34 15.24
C GLU A 66 12.78 -2.83 14.86
N GLU A 67 13.77 -3.62 15.23
CA GLU A 67 13.84 -5.04 14.88
C GLU A 67 12.53 -5.78 15.25
N GLY A 68 11.95 -6.44 14.25
CA GLY A 68 10.69 -7.19 14.41
C GLY A 68 9.42 -6.31 14.42
N MET A 69 9.55 -4.98 14.27
CA MET A 69 8.41 -4.07 14.23
C MET A 69 7.48 -4.33 13.02
N ASP A 70 8.00 -4.92 11.96
CA ASP A 70 7.24 -5.32 10.78
C ASP A 70 6.24 -6.45 11.04
N ASN A 71 6.40 -7.21 12.12
CA ASN A 71 5.40 -8.17 12.58
C ASN A 71 4.47 -7.51 13.61
N PRO A 72 3.17 -7.33 13.31
CA PRO A 72 2.22 -6.70 14.24
C PRO A 72 2.05 -7.41 15.59
N ASP A 73 2.37 -8.71 15.67
CA ASP A 73 2.27 -9.49 16.91
C ASP A 73 3.44 -9.23 17.86
N ASN A 74 4.55 -8.67 17.36
CA ASN A 74 5.70 -8.36 18.21
C ASN A 74 5.50 -7.03 18.96
N PRO A 75 5.96 -6.92 20.22
CA PRO A 75 5.99 -5.64 20.91
C PRO A 75 6.97 -4.68 20.21
N THR A 76 6.73 -3.38 20.32
CA THR A 76 7.66 -2.33 19.88
C THR A 76 7.55 -1.11 20.79
N GLY A 77 8.67 -0.43 21.00
CA GLY A 77 8.71 0.88 21.68
C GLY A 77 8.38 2.05 20.75
N VAL A 78 8.40 1.82 19.43
CA VAL A 78 8.11 2.84 18.42
C VAL A 78 6.62 2.93 18.17
N ILE A 79 6.10 4.15 18.14
CA ILE A 79 4.71 4.46 17.76
C ILE A 79 4.75 5.49 16.63
N LEU A 80 4.40 5.06 15.42
CA LEU A 80 4.31 5.97 14.27
C LEU A 80 2.98 6.70 14.27
N THR A 81 3.00 7.98 13.96
CA THR A 81 1.79 8.79 13.74
C THR A 81 1.20 8.50 12.35
N ASP A 82 -0.06 8.90 12.11
CA ASP A 82 -0.66 8.76 10.78
C ASP A 82 0.04 9.63 9.73
N GLU A 83 0.56 10.78 10.14
CA GLU A 83 1.38 11.65 9.28
C GLU A 83 2.67 10.92 8.86
N GLN A 84 3.39 10.31 9.78
CA GLN A 84 4.59 9.52 9.47
C GLN A 84 4.28 8.33 8.56
N LEU A 85 3.13 7.67 8.76
CA LEU A 85 2.70 6.57 7.88
C LEU A 85 2.33 7.06 6.48
N LEU A 86 1.71 8.23 6.36
CA LEU A 86 1.40 8.84 5.06
C LEU A 86 2.66 9.31 4.35
N ASP A 87 3.61 9.92 5.06
CA ASP A 87 4.92 10.31 4.49
C ASP A 87 5.69 9.08 4.01
N TYR A 88 5.65 7.98 4.76
CA TYR A 88 6.28 6.73 4.34
C TYR A 88 5.59 6.14 3.10
N LEU A 89 4.27 6.18 3.05
CA LEU A 89 3.50 5.78 1.87
C LEU A 89 3.89 6.61 0.64
N ASP A 90 4.05 7.93 0.77
CA ASP A 90 4.46 8.81 -0.33
C ASP A 90 5.84 8.42 -0.89
N GLN A 91 6.79 8.11 0.00
CA GLN A 91 8.12 7.65 -0.40
C GLN A 91 8.08 6.31 -1.17
N ILE A 92 7.28 5.36 -0.69
CA ILE A 92 7.13 4.05 -1.34
C ILE A 92 6.44 4.21 -2.70
N GLU A 93 5.41 5.04 -2.78
CA GLU A 93 4.66 5.31 -4.00
C GLU A 93 5.58 5.91 -5.07
N GLU A 94 6.34 6.96 -4.74
CA GLU A 94 7.29 7.58 -5.64
C GLU A 94 8.40 6.61 -6.09
N LYS A 95 8.96 5.85 -5.14
CA LYS A 95 9.98 4.83 -5.41
C LYS A 95 9.44 3.76 -6.37
N THR A 96 8.20 3.31 -6.15
CA THR A 96 7.55 2.30 -7.01
C THR A 96 7.33 2.82 -8.42
N TYR A 97 6.87 4.07 -8.58
CA TYR A 97 6.65 4.65 -9.91
C TYR A 97 7.95 4.83 -10.67
N ARG A 98 9.00 5.34 -10.02
CA ARG A 98 10.34 5.46 -10.64
C ARG A 98 10.90 4.10 -11.04
N TYR A 99 10.72 3.09 -10.20
CA TYR A 99 11.16 1.73 -10.50
C TYR A 99 10.46 1.17 -11.74
N LEU A 100 9.13 1.25 -11.80
CA LEU A 100 8.36 0.75 -12.94
C LEU A 100 8.68 1.52 -14.23
N ASP A 101 8.95 2.83 -14.14
CA ASP A 101 9.37 3.65 -15.29
C ASP A 101 10.78 3.28 -15.80
N SER A 102 11.62 2.69 -14.97
CA SER A 102 12.97 2.26 -15.33
C SER A 102 13.01 0.88 -15.99
N LEU A 103 11.91 0.11 -15.95
CA LEU A 103 11.85 -1.25 -16.47
C LEU A 103 11.38 -1.28 -17.93
N THR A 104 11.80 -2.32 -18.64
CA THR A 104 11.18 -2.79 -19.89
C THR A 104 10.33 -4.03 -19.62
N ASP A 105 9.44 -4.37 -20.55
CA ASP A 105 8.59 -5.54 -20.43
C ASP A 105 9.42 -6.84 -20.29
N GLU A 106 10.56 -6.91 -20.98
CA GLU A 106 11.48 -8.05 -20.89
C GLU A 106 12.09 -8.17 -19.49
N MET A 107 12.48 -7.05 -18.87
CA MET A 107 13.05 -7.04 -17.53
C MET A 107 12.07 -7.55 -16.45
N LEU A 108 10.78 -7.51 -16.70
CA LEU A 108 9.78 -8.04 -15.76
C LEU A 108 9.93 -9.56 -15.57
N TYR A 109 10.39 -10.28 -16.55
CA TYR A 109 10.60 -11.74 -16.49
C TYR A 109 11.95 -12.14 -15.90
N GLU A 110 12.84 -11.19 -15.70
CA GLU A 110 14.14 -11.42 -15.08
C GLU A 110 14.04 -11.38 -13.56
N LYS A 111 14.94 -12.13 -12.92
CA LYS A 111 15.12 -12.08 -11.46
C LYS A 111 16.10 -10.99 -11.09
N PRO A 112 15.82 -10.17 -10.08
CA PRO A 112 16.85 -9.35 -9.46
C PRO A 112 17.98 -10.21 -8.89
N GLU A 113 19.16 -9.63 -8.73
CA GLU A 113 20.31 -10.32 -8.15
C GLU A 113 19.98 -10.88 -6.75
N ASN A 114 20.40 -12.11 -6.50
CA ASN A 114 20.14 -12.85 -5.25
C ASN A 114 18.66 -12.99 -4.87
N CYS A 115 17.75 -12.86 -5.83
CA CYS A 115 16.32 -13.02 -5.62
C CYS A 115 15.78 -14.27 -6.34
N ARG A 116 14.94 -15.05 -5.64
CA ARG A 116 14.31 -16.24 -6.23
C ARG A 116 13.12 -15.92 -7.15
N PHE A 117 12.55 -14.72 -7.04
CA PHE A 117 11.38 -14.27 -7.78
C PHE A 117 11.77 -13.36 -8.94
N THR A 118 11.00 -13.39 -10.02
CA THR A 118 11.08 -12.40 -11.09
C THR A 118 10.51 -11.05 -10.60
N ARG A 119 10.84 -9.95 -11.29
CA ARG A 119 10.29 -8.63 -10.97
C ARG A 119 8.77 -8.61 -11.08
N MET A 120 8.20 -9.29 -12.07
CA MET A 120 6.75 -9.44 -12.21
C MET A 120 6.14 -10.14 -10.98
N GLU A 121 6.75 -11.26 -10.55
CA GLU A 121 6.26 -11.96 -9.36
C GLU A 121 6.30 -11.07 -8.11
N LEU A 122 7.38 -10.31 -7.91
CA LEU A 122 7.52 -9.40 -6.78
C LEU A 122 6.39 -8.35 -6.79
N VAL A 123 6.20 -7.67 -7.91
CA VAL A 123 5.17 -6.62 -8.03
C VAL A 123 3.77 -7.18 -7.81
N LEU A 124 3.41 -8.30 -8.45
CA LEU A 124 2.08 -8.90 -8.31
C LEU A 124 1.83 -9.43 -6.89
N ARG A 125 2.86 -9.97 -6.22
CA ARG A 125 2.76 -10.41 -4.82
C ARG A 125 2.50 -9.23 -3.89
N GLN A 126 3.19 -8.10 -4.08
CA GLN A 126 3.00 -6.93 -3.24
C GLN A 126 1.69 -6.19 -3.54
N TYR A 127 1.27 -6.10 -4.80
CA TYR A 127 -0.05 -5.61 -5.16
C TYR A 127 -1.14 -6.37 -4.40
N ARG A 128 -1.10 -7.71 -4.43
CA ARG A 128 -2.06 -8.55 -3.70
C ARG A 128 -1.97 -8.36 -2.19
N HIS A 129 -0.76 -8.29 -1.62
CA HIS A 129 -0.54 -8.12 -0.18
C HIS A 129 -1.08 -6.78 0.32
N LEU A 130 -0.78 -5.69 -0.40
CA LEU A 130 -1.28 -4.36 -0.07
C LEU A 130 -2.81 -4.29 -0.17
N SER A 131 -3.40 -4.90 -1.21
CA SER A 131 -4.87 -4.99 -1.37
C SER A 131 -5.52 -5.78 -0.24
N PHE A 132 -4.89 -6.88 0.21
CA PHE A 132 -5.39 -7.69 1.32
C PHE A 132 -5.46 -6.88 2.61
N HIS A 133 -4.38 -6.19 2.98
CA HIS A 133 -4.35 -5.39 4.21
C HIS A 133 -5.24 -4.16 4.13
N THR A 134 -5.37 -3.53 2.96
CA THR A 134 -6.33 -2.46 2.73
C THR A 134 -7.76 -2.94 2.97
N GLY A 135 -8.13 -4.11 2.44
CA GLY A 135 -9.46 -4.71 2.65
C GLY A 135 -9.72 -5.07 4.11
N MET A 136 -8.72 -5.60 4.81
CA MET A 136 -8.79 -5.93 6.23
C MET A 136 -9.03 -4.69 7.10
N LEU A 137 -8.27 -3.61 6.87
CA LEU A 137 -8.42 -2.32 7.57
C LEU A 137 -9.78 -1.68 7.29
N ASN A 138 -10.24 -1.73 6.04
CA ASN A 138 -11.56 -1.22 5.64
C ASN A 138 -12.70 -2.00 6.31
N GLY A 139 -12.57 -3.33 6.41
CA GLY A 139 -13.52 -4.18 7.13
C GLY A 139 -13.59 -3.82 8.61
N GLN A 140 -12.43 -3.67 9.27
CA GLN A 140 -12.35 -3.25 10.68
C GLN A 140 -12.96 -1.86 10.88
N THR A 141 -12.65 -0.90 10.00
CA THR A 141 -13.22 0.45 10.06
C THR A 141 -14.74 0.42 9.89
N ALA A 142 -15.27 -0.40 8.97
CA ALA A 142 -16.70 -0.55 8.78
C ALA A 142 -17.41 -1.13 10.02
N VAL A 143 -16.79 -2.11 10.69
CA VAL A 143 -17.31 -2.68 11.93
C VAL A 143 -17.30 -1.65 13.06
N ALA A 144 -16.21 -0.90 13.22
CA ALA A 144 -16.04 0.07 14.30
C ALA A 144 -16.93 1.32 14.14
N THR A 145 -17.16 1.77 12.91
CA THR A 145 -17.80 3.09 12.64
C THR A 145 -19.16 2.99 11.96
N GLY A 146 -19.56 1.83 11.48
CA GLY A 146 -20.75 1.65 10.63
C GLY A 146 -20.59 2.26 9.23
N LYS A 147 -19.41 2.78 8.88
CA LYS A 147 -19.12 3.44 7.61
C LYS A 147 -18.01 2.72 6.86
N PHE A 148 -18.14 2.57 5.57
CA PHE A 148 -17.13 1.93 4.73
C PHE A 148 -16.17 3.00 4.17
N PRO A 149 -14.83 2.83 4.27
CA PRO A 149 -13.88 3.70 3.60
C PRO A 149 -14.11 3.74 2.10
N MET A 150 -13.88 4.88 1.49
CA MET A 150 -14.10 5.07 0.06
C MET A 150 -13.15 4.18 -0.75
N TRP A 151 -13.70 3.48 -1.73
CA TRP A 151 -12.93 2.71 -2.70
C TRP A 151 -12.63 3.54 -3.94
N VAL A 152 -11.35 3.63 -4.30
CA VAL A 152 -10.88 4.31 -5.51
C VAL A 152 -10.61 3.24 -6.58
N SER A 153 -11.37 3.28 -7.68
CA SER A 153 -11.18 2.36 -8.81
C SER A 153 -10.28 2.93 -9.91
N GLU A 154 -10.28 4.25 -10.06
CA GLU A 154 -9.58 4.97 -11.11
C GLU A 154 -8.96 6.24 -10.53
N THR A 155 -7.68 6.49 -10.83
CA THR A 155 -6.91 7.60 -10.24
C THR A 155 -7.35 8.97 -10.72
N ASP A 156 -7.75 9.09 -11.97
CA ASP A 156 -8.22 10.32 -12.61
C ASP A 156 -9.57 10.82 -12.07
N LYS A 157 -10.30 9.95 -11.39
CA LYS A 157 -11.58 10.27 -10.74
C LYS A 157 -11.45 10.50 -9.24
N TYR A 158 -10.25 10.35 -8.69
CA TYR A 158 -10.01 10.60 -7.27
C TYR A 158 -9.90 12.10 -7.01
N VAL A 159 -10.65 12.56 -6.00
CA VAL A 159 -10.55 13.92 -5.48
C VAL A 159 -10.36 13.83 -3.97
N ASP A 160 -9.26 14.36 -3.45
CA ASP A 160 -9.03 14.50 -2.02
C ASP A 160 -9.78 15.76 -1.51
N ASP A 161 -11.04 15.59 -1.15
CA ASP A 161 -11.91 16.64 -0.63
C ASP A 161 -12.23 16.47 0.86
N GLY A 162 -11.43 15.64 1.56
CA GLY A 162 -11.61 15.34 2.98
C GLY A 162 -12.76 14.38 3.27
N ILE A 163 -13.41 13.81 2.25
CA ILE A 163 -14.46 12.79 2.43
C ILE A 163 -13.89 11.41 2.15
N PHE A 164 -13.64 10.64 3.21
CA PHE A 164 -12.99 9.32 3.13
C PHE A 164 -13.95 8.15 3.32
N PHE A 165 -15.24 8.42 3.55
CA PHE A 165 -16.27 7.42 3.74
C PHE A 165 -17.30 7.46 2.61
N GLY A 166 -17.75 6.30 2.21
CA GLY A 166 -18.85 6.14 1.24
C GLY A 166 -18.67 4.88 0.40
N ARG A 167 -19.78 4.20 0.15
CA ARG A 167 -19.81 3.13 -0.85
C ARG A 167 -19.72 3.78 -2.21
N TYR A 168 -18.67 3.59 -2.95
CA TYR A 168 -18.53 4.14 -4.28
C TYR A 168 -18.91 5.63 -4.35
N ARG A 169 -17.98 6.50 -4.58
CA ARG A 169 -18.30 7.60 -5.45
C ARG A 169 -18.55 6.98 -6.84
N LYS A 170 -19.74 6.45 -7.07
CA LYS A 170 -20.33 6.53 -8.40
C LYS A 170 -20.16 7.98 -8.72
N GLY A 171 -19.32 8.32 -9.72
CA GLY A 171 -19.16 9.69 -10.14
C GLY A 171 -20.56 10.29 -10.07
N GLN A 172 -20.74 11.37 -9.31
CA GLN A 172 -22.07 11.85 -8.99
C GLN A 172 -22.82 11.92 -10.30
N VAL A 173 -23.61 10.91 -10.58
CA VAL A 173 -24.65 11.02 -11.58
C VAL A 173 -25.56 12.04 -10.94
N LYS A 174 -25.36 13.30 -11.31
CA LYS A 174 -26.36 14.32 -11.04
C LYS A 174 -27.65 13.77 -11.62
N ALA A 175 -28.58 13.42 -10.72
CA ALA A 175 -29.94 13.16 -11.13
C ALA A 175 -30.47 14.38 -11.87
#